data_69b5b9d2c780b1989be2661eb693cd76
#
_entry.id   69b5b9d2c780b1989be2661eb693cd76
#
_cell.length_a   1.000
_cell.length_b   1.000
_cell.length_c   1.000
_cell.angle_alpha   90.00
_cell.angle_beta   90.00
_cell.angle_gamma   90.00
#
_symmetry.space_group_name_H-M   'P 1'
#
loop_
_entity.id
_entity.type
_entity.pdbx_description
1 polymer ?
#
loop_
_entity_poly.entity_id
_entity_poly.type
_entity_poly.pdbx_seq_one_letter_code
_entity_poly.pdbx_strand_id
1 'polypeptide(L)'
;AISQAVMDSGLMGHAMTWLGPLIGSVPPFAMLILVYVLTLAMTELITNNAAAALMFPLGYTLAVTAGLDPMAFVMAVALGGSASFLTPYGYTTNLMVQNLGGYTRADYLRFGWLVSLSYSLVVLALLPRVFPF
;
A
#
# COMPACT_ATOMS: atom_id res chain seq x y z
N ALA A 1 -8.81 -12.85 -10.53
CA ALA A 1 -7.88 -13.25 -11.60
C ALA A 1 -6.44 -12.83 -11.31
N ILE A 2 -6.10 -11.54 -11.15
CA ILE A 2 -4.71 -11.09 -10.90
C ILE A 2 -4.18 -11.60 -9.57
N SER A 3 -4.93 -11.48 -8.49
CA SER A 3 -4.52 -12.00 -7.16
C SER A 3 -4.27 -13.50 -7.18
N GLN A 4 -5.10 -14.26 -7.89
CA GLN A 4 -4.92 -15.70 -8.06
C GLN A 4 -3.63 -16.01 -8.83
N ALA A 5 -3.39 -15.32 -9.95
CA ALA A 5 -2.17 -15.47 -10.73
C ALA A 5 -0.91 -15.13 -9.92
N VAL A 6 -0.96 -14.13 -9.06
CA VAL A 6 0.13 -13.76 -8.15
C VAL A 6 0.38 -14.87 -7.12
N MET A 7 -0.68 -15.47 -6.57
CA MET A 7 -0.54 -16.61 -5.66
C MET A 7 0.03 -17.85 -6.36
N ASP A 8 -0.41 -18.12 -7.58
CA ASP A 8 0.01 -19.29 -8.37
C ASP A 8 1.43 -19.13 -8.97
N SER A 9 1.93 -17.90 -9.15
CA SER A 9 3.24 -17.62 -9.74
C SER A 9 4.44 -17.93 -8.84
N GLY A 10 4.23 -18.31 -7.58
CA GLY A 10 5.29 -18.50 -6.60
C GLY A 10 5.93 -17.19 -6.10
N LEU A 11 5.47 -16.04 -6.59
CA LEU A 11 5.95 -14.72 -6.20
C LEU A 11 5.76 -14.48 -4.70
N MET A 12 4.66 -15.03 -4.15
CA MET A 12 4.36 -15.01 -2.73
C MET A 12 5.40 -15.81 -1.92
N GLY A 13 5.81 -16.98 -2.40
CA GLY A 13 6.86 -17.79 -1.78
C GLY A 13 8.21 -17.05 -1.74
N HIS A 14 8.59 -16.40 -2.83
CA HIS A 14 9.80 -15.56 -2.89
C HIS A 14 9.70 -14.35 -1.96
N ALA A 15 8.57 -13.64 -1.96
CA ALA A 15 8.34 -12.52 -1.05
C ALA A 15 8.43 -12.97 0.42
N MET A 16 7.86 -14.14 0.76
CA MET A 16 7.92 -14.68 2.12
C MET A 16 9.33 -15.17 2.51
N THR A 17 10.16 -15.64 1.58
CA THR A 17 11.57 -15.96 1.89
C THR A 17 12.38 -14.72 2.24
N TRP A 18 12.08 -13.58 1.62
CA TRP A 18 12.72 -12.29 1.95
C TRP A 18 12.17 -11.66 3.22
N LEU A 19 10.86 -11.78 3.44
CA LEU A 19 10.18 -11.18 4.60
C LEU A 19 10.19 -12.09 5.84
N GLY A 20 10.37 -13.40 5.65
CA GLY A 20 10.38 -14.39 6.73
C GLY A 20 11.34 -14.07 7.89
N PRO A 21 12.59 -13.68 7.63
CA PRO A 21 13.53 -13.28 8.69
C PRO A 21 13.08 -12.04 9.48
N LEU A 22 12.21 -11.20 8.89
CA LEU A 22 11.64 -10.04 9.55
C LEU A 22 10.47 -10.41 10.49
N ILE A 23 9.81 -11.54 10.22
CA ILE A 23 8.73 -12.07 11.07
C ILE A 23 9.39 -12.58 12.37
N GLY A 24 9.14 -11.92 13.47
CA GLY A 24 9.72 -12.25 14.77
C GLY A 24 10.86 -11.34 15.25
N SER A 25 11.51 -10.60 14.34
CA SER A 25 12.51 -9.58 14.71
C SER A 25 11.96 -8.16 14.68
N VAL A 26 10.84 -7.94 13.98
CA VAL A 26 10.23 -6.62 13.75
C VAL A 26 8.91 -6.53 14.50
N PRO A 27 8.64 -5.44 15.22
CA PRO A 27 7.38 -5.26 15.92
C PRO A 27 6.21 -5.20 14.92
N PRO A 28 5.00 -5.69 15.30
CA PRO A 28 3.83 -5.76 14.43
C PRO A 28 3.48 -4.43 13.76
N PHE A 29 3.64 -3.33 14.47
CA PHE A 29 3.39 -1.98 13.93
C PHE A 29 4.37 -1.61 12.80
N ALA A 30 5.63 -2.00 12.90
CA ALA A 30 6.61 -1.76 11.83
C ALA A 30 6.32 -2.61 10.58
N MET A 31 5.79 -3.83 10.76
CA MET A 31 5.31 -4.66 9.65
C MET A 31 4.11 -4.03 8.94
N LEU A 32 3.18 -3.46 9.71
CA LEU A 32 2.04 -2.71 9.18
C LEU A 32 2.50 -1.50 8.36
N ILE A 33 3.43 -0.71 8.89
CA ILE A 33 4.04 0.44 8.19
C ILE A 33 4.69 -0.02 6.88
N LEU A 34 5.44 -1.12 6.91
CA LEU A 34 6.10 -1.67 5.73
C LEU A 34 5.08 -2.00 4.63
N VAL A 35 4.02 -2.73 4.96
CA VAL A 35 2.95 -3.08 4.01
C VAL A 35 2.27 -1.82 3.47
N TYR A 36 1.97 -0.86 4.33
CA TYR A 36 1.37 0.41 3.93
C TYR A 36 2.26 1.19 2.96
N VAL A 37 3.54 1.38 3.29
CA VAL A 37 4.50 2.14 2.48
C VAL A 37 4.76 1.45 1.13
N LEU A 38 4.89 0.13 1.13
CA LEU A 38 5.04 -0.64 -0.12
C LEU A 38 3.80 -0.47 -1.01
N THR A 39 2.60 -0.53 -0.42
CA THR A 39 1.35 -0.34 -1.17
C THR A 39 1.26 1.08 -1.74
N LEU A 40 1.62 2.08 -0.93
CA LEU A 40 1.67 3.48 -1.36
C LEU A 40 2.68 3.68 -2.50
N ALA A 41 3.87 3.12 -2.40
CA ALA A 41 4.86 3.19 -3.48
C ALA A 41 4.35 2.52 -4.77
N MET A 42 3.69 1.36 -4.63
CA MET A 42 3.11 0.66 -5.78
C MET A 42 2.01 1.46 -6.45
N THR A 43 1.10 2.07 -5.69
CA THR A 43 0.00 2.85 -6.26
C THR A 43 0.46 4.13 -6.97
N GLU A 44 1.64 4.64 -6.62
CA GLU A 44 2.25 5.78 -7.33
C GLU A 44 2.90 5.37 -8.66
N LEU A 45 3.24 4.10 -8.84
CA LEU A 45 3.88 3.56 -10.05
C LEU A 45 2.88 2.92 -11.01
N ILE A 46 1.84 2.29 -10.47
CA ILE A 46 0.81 1.57 -11.23
C ILE A 46 -0.58 2.05 -10.79
N THR A 47 -1.62 1.47 -11.37
CA THR A 47 -2.99 1.84 -10.98
C THR A 47 -3.31 1.36 -9.57
N ASN A 48 -4.15 2.11 -8.87
CA ASN A 48 -4.68 1.81 -7.55
C ASN A 48 -5.19 0.37 -7.41
N ASN A 49 -6.02 -0.06 -8.36
CA ASN A 49 -6.58 -1.42 -8.37
C ASN A 49 -5.51 -2.50 -8.53
N ALA A 50 -4.50 -2.25 -9.36
CA ALA A 50 -3.39 -3.19 -9.56
C ALA A 50 -2.51 -3.26 -8.31
N ALA A 51 -2.19 -2.13 -7.69
CA ALA A 51 -1.44 -2.08 -6.44
C ALA A 51 -2.15 -2.86 -5.32
N ALA A 52 -3.45 -2.62 -5.12
CA ALA A 52 -4.25 -3.33 -4.14
C ALA A 52 -4.31 -4.84 -4.43
N ALA A 53 -4.50 -5.25 -5.70
CA ALA A 53 -4.56 -6.65 -6.09
C ALA A 53 -3.24 -7.41 -5.85
N LEU A 54 -2.10 -6.74 -6.00
CA LEU A 54 -0.78 -7.31 -5.73
C LEU A 54 -0.46 -7.37 -4.25
N MET A 55 -0.78 -6.29 -3.52
CA MET A 55 -0.38 -6.14 -2.13
C MET A 55 -1.33 -6.84 -1.14
N PHE A 56 -2.60 -7.05 -1.53
CA PHE A 56 -3.58 -7.73 -0.66
C PHE A 56 -3.12 -9.13 -0.23
N PRO A 57 -2.79 -10.07 -1.16
CA PRO A 57 -2.35 -11.40 -0.74
C PRO A 57 -1.07 -11.35 0.09
N LEU A 58 -0.15 -10.42 -0.20
CA LEU A 58 1.09 -10.27 0.55
C LEU A 58 0.81 -9.78 1.99
N GLY A 59 0.04 -8.73 2.15
CA GLY A 59 -0.31 -8.19 3.47
C GLY A 59 -1.10 -9.19 4.32
N TYR A 60 -2.06 -9.89 3.72
CA TYR A 60 -2.85 -10.93 4.37
C TYR A 60 -1.97 -12.10 4.85
N THR A 61 -1.14 -12.65 3.96
CA THR A 61 -0.27 -13.78 4.29
C THR A 61 0.75 -13.41 5.35
N LEU A 62 1.32 -12.21 5.27
CA LEU A 62 2.28 -11.70 6.26
C LEU A 62 1.63 -11.66 7.65
N ALA A 63 0.43 -11.10 7.77
CA ALA A 63 -0.30 -11.01 9.03
C ALA A 63 -0.59 -12.40 9.61
N VAL A 64 -1.15 -13.31 8.81
CA VAL A 64 -1.49 -14.67 9.24
C VAL A 64 -0.24 -15.44 9.67
N THR A 65 0.86 -15.34 8.91
CA THR A 65 2.13 -16.01 9.25
C THR A 65 2.73 -15.47 10.54
N ALA A 66 2.56 -14.18 10.80
CA ALA A 66 3.01 -13.55 12.05
C ALA A 66 2.06 -13.78 13.25
N GLY A 67 0.93 -14.47 13.04
CA GLY A 67 -0.09 -14.70 14.08
C GLY A 67 -0.86 -13.44 14.48
N LEU A 68 -0.94 -12.46 13.59
CA LEU A 68 -1.62 -11.18 13.80
C LEU A 68 -2.99 -11.15 13.12
N ASP A 69 -3.88 -10.26 13.58
CA ASP A 69 -5.15 -10.04 12.90
C ASP A 69 -4.92 -9.45 11.50
N PRO A 70 -5.34 -10.14 10.43
CA PRO A 70 -5.12 -9.68 9.07
C PRO A 70 -5.94 -8.43 8.71
N MET A 71 -6.97 -8.08 9.46
CA MET A 71 -7.86 -6.96 9.12
C MET A 71 -7.10 -5.62 9.07
N ALA A 72 -6.20 -5.36 10.01
CA ALA A 72 -5.38 -4.16 10.02
C ALA A 72 -4.50 -4.06 8.76
N PHE A 73 -3.92 -5.17 8.34
CA PHE A 73 -3.05 -5.24 7.14
C PHE A 73 -3.87 -5.10 5.85
N VAL A 74 -5.04 -5.71 5.78
CA VAL A 74 -5.98 -5.54 4.66
C VAL A 74 -6.41 -4.08 4.52
N MET A 75 -6.73 -3.43 5.64
CA MET A 75 -7.08 -2.01 5.65
C MET A 75 -5.88 -1.11 5.32
N ALA A 76 -4.66 -1.48 5.73
CA ALA A 76 -3.45 -0.78 5.34
C ALA A 76 -3.23 -0.82 3.81
N VAL A 77 -3.47 -1.97 3.19
CA VAL A 77 -3.43 -2.12 1.72
C VAL A 77 -4.52 -1.29 1.04
N ALA A 78 -5.75 -1.33 1.53
CA ALA A 78 -6.86 -0.58 0.94
C ALA A 78 -6.64 0.94 1.01
N LEU A 79 -6.23 1.44 2.17
CA LEU A 79 -5.97 2.87 2.39
C LEU A 79 -4.67 3.32 1.73
N GLY A 80 -3.60 2.51 1.78
CA GLY A 80 -2.34 2.78 1.08
C GLY A 80 -2.52 2.79 -0.44
N GLY A 81 -3.28 1.85 -0.99
CA GLY A 81 -3.63 1.80 -2.39
C GLY A 81 -4.41 3.03 -2.87
N SER A 82 -5.21 3.64 -2.01
CA SER A 82 -5.97 4.84 -2.33
C SER A 82 -5.18 6.15 -2.17
N ALA A 83 -3.95 6.09 -1.68
CA ALA A 83 -3.12 7.25 -1.35
C ALA A 83 -2.25 7.74 -2.52
N SER A 84 -2.76 7.76 -3.73
CA SER A 84 -2.03 8.23 -4.92
C SER A 84 -2.17 9.74 -5.09
N PHE A 85 -1.26 10.48 -4.46
CA PHE A 85 -1.24 11.95 -4.49
C PHE A 85 0.01 12.53 -5.15
N LEU A 86 1.10 11.75 -5.26
CA LEU A 86 2.39 12.21 -5.76
C LEU A 86 2.48 12.15 -7.28
N THR A 87 1.70 11.26 -7.90
CA THR A 87 1.70 11.08 -9.35
C THR A 87 0.30 11.11 -9.93
N PRO A 88 0.13 11.52 -11.18
CA PRO A 88 -1.17 11.46 -11.83
C PRO A 88 -1.58 10.04 -12.27
N TYR A 89 -0.65 9.08 -12.25
CA TYR A 89 -0.86 7.76 -12.87
C TYR A 89 -1.72 6.80 -12.05
N GLY A 90 -1.68 6.90 -10.74
CA GLY A 90 -2.39 5.99 -9.84
C GLY A 90 -3.92 6.11 -9.94
N TYR A 91 -4.42 7.27 -10.33
CA TYR A 91 -5.86 7.55 -10.45
C TYR A 91 -6.22 8.15 -11.81
N THR A 92 -7.23 7.58 -12.47
CA THR A 92 -7.74 8.10 -13.74
C THR A 92 -8.22 9.55 -13.62
N THR A 93 -8.82 9.91 -12.49
CA THR A 93 -9.26 11.29 -12.19
C THR A 93 -8.07 12.25 -12.16
N ASN A 94 -6.94 11.86 -11.60
CA ASN A 94 -5.73 12.68 -11.57
C ASN A 94 -5.20 12.94 -12.99
N LEU A 95 -5.23 11.93 -13.87
CA LEU A 95 -4.86 12.09 -15.28
C LEU A 95 -5.79 13.05 -16.01
N MET A 96 -7.09 12.99 -15.75
CA MET A 96 -8.07 13.92 -16.35
C MET A 96 -7.78 15.36 -15.89
N VAL A 97 -7.58 15.57 -14.60
CA VAL A 97 -7.28 16.89 -14.03
C VAL A 97 -5.95 17.42 -14.56
N GLN A 98 -4.93 16.57 -14.69
CA GLN A 98 -3.65 16.94 -15.27
C GLN A 98 -3.80 17.50 -16.69
N ASN A 99 -4.53 16.76 -17.53
CA ASN A 99 -4.71 17.14 -18.94
C ASN A 99 -5.54 18.41 -19.11
N LEU A 100 -6.64 18.53 -18.37
CA LEU A 100 -7.54 19.69 -18.46
C LEU A 100 -6.96 20.94 -17.77
N GLY A 101 -6.26 20.77 -16.67
CA GLY A 101 -5.69 21.87 -15.87
C GLY A 101 -4.29 22.28 -16.29
N GLY A 102 -3.65 21.57 -17.21
CA GLY A 102 -2.27 21.84 -17.64
C GLY A 102 -1.23 21.65 -16.55
N TYR A 103 -1.55 20.82 -15.53
CA TYR A 103 -0.63 20.55 -14.42
C TYR A 103 0.56 19.69 -14.87
N THR A 104 1.74 20.02 -14.35
CA THR A 104 2.97 19.25 -14.56
C THR A 104 3.14 18.20 -13.48
N ARG A 105 4.03 17.21 -13.71
CA ARG A 105 4.42 16.23 -12.68
C ARG A 105 5.05 16.92 -11.46
N ALA A 106 5.75 18.02 -11.68
CA ALA A 106 6.36 18.79 -10.59
C ALA A 106 5.29 19.41 -9.67
N ASP A 107 4.15 19.81 -10.21
CA ASP A 107 3.04 20.34 -9.41
C ASP A 107 2.45 19.26 -8.51
N TYR A 108 2.25 18.03 -9.03
CA TYR A 108 1.81 16.88 -8.23
C TYR A 108 2.80 16.58 -7.10
N LEU A 109 4.10 16.52 -7.38
CA LEU A 109 5.12 16.29 -6.35
C LEU A 109 5.13 17.42 -5.31
N ARG A 110 5.02 18.68 -5.76
CA ARG A 110 5.10 19.85 -4.89
C ARG A 110 3.94 19.96 -3.90
N PHE A 111 2.73 19.61 -4.30
CA PHE A 111 1.55 19.66 -3.45
C PHE A 111 1.21 18.31 -2.85
N GLY A 112 1.38 17.23 -3.62
CA GLY A 112 0.99 15.89 -3.25
C GLY A 112 1.75 15.33 -2.06
N TRP A 113 3.03 15.70 -1.86
CA TRP A 113 3.81 15.18 -0.74
C TRP A 113 3.25 15.60 0.63
N LEU A 114 2.75 16.83 0.75
CA LEU A 114 2.11 17.31 1.98
C LEU A 114 0.82 16.53 2.26
N VAL A 115 0.01 16.34 1.22
CA VAL A 115 -1.25 15.57 1.32
C VAL A 115 -0.95 14.11 1.65
N SER A 116 0.00 13.49 0.93
CA SER A 116 0.42 12.11 1.15
C SER A 116 0.95 11.89 2.57
N LEU A 117 1.79 12.80 3.06
CA LEU A 117 2.34 12.73 4.41
C LEU A 117 1.22 12.86 5.47
N SER A 118 0.36 13.88 5.33
CA SER A 118 -0.75 14.10 6.27
C SER A 118 -1.71 12.91 6.30
N TYR A 119 -2.08 12.40 5.13
CA TYR A 119 -2.93 11.22 5.00
C TYR A 119 -2.29 9.98 5.64
N SER A 120 -1.01 9.72 5.37
CA SER A 120 -0.27 8.59 5.92
C SER A 120 -0.16 8.66 7.44
N LEU A 121 0.11 9.83 8.00
CA LEU A 121 0.15 10.03 9.45
C LEU A 121 -1.19 9.71 10.11
N VAL A 122 -2.29 10.18 9.53
CA VAL A 122 -3.64 9.91 10.05
C VAL A 122 -3.96 8.42 9.95
N VAL A 123 -3.71 7.80 8.80
CA VAL A 123 -3.97 6.37 8.58
C VAL A 123 -3.17 5.52 9.57
N LEU A 124 -1.85 5.72 9.67
CA LEU A 124 -0.98 4.94 10.56
C LEU A 124 -1.25 5.19 12.05
N ALA A 125 -1.78 6.35 12.42
CA ALA A 125 -2.21 6.63 13.79
C ALA A 125 -3.54 5.98 14.14
N LEU A 126 -4.47 5.89 13.20
CA LEU A 126 -5.82 5.36 13.42
C LEU A 126 -5.91 3.84 13.26
N LEU A 127 -5.19 3.26 12.30
CA LEU A 127 -5.26 1.83 11.98
C LEU A 127 -5.09 0.94 13.22
N PRO A 128 -4.03 1.08 14.05
CA PRO A 128 -3.84 0.21 15.21
C PRO A 128 -4.84 0.49 16.36
N ARG A 129 -5.52 1.63 16.33
CA ARG A 129 -6.57 1.96 17.31
C ARG A 129 -7.93 1.38 16.95
N VAL A 130 -8.22 1.31 15.65
CA VAL A 130 -9.52 0.82 15.13
C VAL A 130 -9.44 -0.69 14.89
N PHE A 131 -8.31 -1.18 14.44
CA PHE A 131 -8.05 -2.60 14.16
C PHE A 131 -6.81 -3.04 14.95
N PRO A 132 -6.98 -3.38 16.25
CA PRO A 132 -5.87 -3.88 17.07
C PRO A 132 -5.39 -5.24 16.53
N PHE A 133 -4.10 -5.45 16.55
CA PHE A 133 -3.43 -6.65 16.03
C PHE A 133 -2.36 -7.17 16.97
#